data_0e485e17752f3baeb723cebca36b713f
#
_entry.id   0e485e17752f3baeb723cebca36b713f
#
_cell.length_a   1.000
_cell.length_b   1.000
_cell.length_c   1.000
_cell.angle_alpha   90.00
_cell.angle_beta   90.00
_cell.angle_gamma   90.00
#
_symmetry.space_group_name_H-M   'P 1'
#
loop_
_entity.id
_entity.type
_entity.pdbx_description
1 polymer ?
#
loop_
_entity_poly.entity_id
_entity_poly.type
_entity_poly.pdbx_seq_one_letter_code
_entity_poly.pdbx_strand_id
1 'polypeptide(L)'
;YGQKNDKGFYTYELDRKGKQKKVKDEGVYDMIKPVVLNNNEFTDEEIIERMMVPLCIETVRCLEDGIVETAAEADMGLIFGIGFPPFRGGALRYIDSIGIEEFNKIADKYADLGALYTPTEGMREMAKTGKKFFG
;
A
#
# COMPACT_ATOMS: atom_id res chain seq x y z
N TYR A 1 -14.91 11.17 -14.35
CA TYR A 1 -14.83 10.14 -15.40
C TYR A 1 -14.89 8.76 -14.75
N GLY A 2 -15.28 7.75 -15.52
CA GLY A 2 -15.40 6.38 -15.08
C GLY A 2 -16.60 5.69 -15.73
N GLN A 3 -17.09 4.60 -15.12
CA GLN A 3 -18.20 3.80 -15.64
C GLN A 3 -19.48 4.62 -15.96
N LYS A 4 -19.75 5.66 -15.19
CA LYS A 4 -20.94 6.53 -15.39
C LYS A 4 -20.90 7.33 -16.70
N ASN A 5 -19.71 7.58 -17.23
CA ASN A 5 -19.48 8.38 -18.43
C ASN A 5 -18.90 7.55 -19.58
N ASP A 6 -18.75 6.26 -19.39
CA ASP A 6 -18.09 5.32 -20.30
C ASP A 6 -16.68 5.75 -20.74
N LYS A 7 -16.01 6.59 -19.91
CA LYS A 7 -14.68 7.17 -20.17
C LYS A 7 -13.83 7.13 -18.91
N GLY A 8 -12.54 6.87 -19.04
CA GLY A 8 -11.58 6.89 -17.96
C GLY A 8 -10.34 6.10 -18.35
N PHE A 9 -9.73 5.41 -17.41
CA PHE A 9 -8.63 4.47 -17.70
C PHE A 9 -9.07 3.21 -18.46
N TYR A 10 -10.40 3.04 -18.58
CA TYR A 10 -11.02 1.94 -19.30
C TYR A 10 -12.15 2.50 -20.16
N THR A 11 -12.38 1.87 -21.31
CA THR A 11 -13.64 1.94 -22.04
C THR A 11 -14.56 0.81 -21.56
N TYR A 12 -15.84 0.95 -21.82
CA TYR A 12 -16.86 0.00 -21.39
C TYR A 12 -17.62 -0.49 -22.60
N GLU A 13 -17.56 -1.79 -22.86
CA GLU A 13 -18.25 -2.45 -23.95
C GLU A 13 -19.31 -3.40 -23.40
N LEU A 14 -20.37 -3.64 -24.16
CA LEU A 14 -21.34 -4.65 -23.79
C LEU A 14 -20.87 -6.03 -24.29
N ASP A 15 -20.85 -7.01 -23.41
CA ASP A 15 -20.61 -8.40 -23.79
C ASP A 15 -21.83 -8.98 -24.53
N ARG A 16 -21.72 -10.22 -25.04
CA ARG A 16 -22.80 -10.93 -25.75
C ARG A 16 -24.07 -11.14 -24.90
N LYS A 17 -23.98 -10.93 -23.57
CA LYS A 17 -25.09 -11.06 -22.62
C LYS A 17 -25.61 -9.69 -22.16
N GLY A 18 -25.14 -8.58 -22.77
CA GLY A 18 -25.55 -7.23 -22.42
C GLY A 18 -24.93 -6.72 -21.10
N LYS A 19 -23.89 -7.36 -20.55
CA LYS A 19 -23.16 -6.86 -19.37
C LYS A 19 -22.01 -5.97 -19.80
N GLN A 20 -21.83 -4.86 -19.09
CA GLN A 20 -20.66 -4.01 -19.27
C GLN A 20 -19.37 -4.75 -18.94
N LYS A 21 -18.43 -4.73 -19.87
CA LYS A 21 -17.08 -5.27 -19.74
C LYS A 21 -16.08 -4.11 -19.80
N LYS A 22 -15.17 -4.05 -18.85
CA LYS A 22 -14.02 -3.15 -18.88
C LYS A 22 -13.05 -3.59 -19.99
N VAL A 23 -12.69 -2.65 -20.86
CA VAL A 23 -11.63 -2.81 -21.85
C VAL A 23 -10.57 -1.76 -21.58
N LYS A 24 -9.30 -2.16 -21.63
CA LYS A 24 -8.17 -1.26 -21.42
C LYS A 24 -8.16 -0.22 -22.54
N ASP A 25 -8.11 1.06 -22.20
CA ASP A 25 -8.00 2.15 -23.15
C ASP A 25 -6.52 2.51 -23.35
N GLU A 26 -5.95 2.09 -24.46
CA GLU A 26 -4.55 2.38 -24.80
C GLU A 26 -4.30 3.89 -25.02
N GLY A 27 -5.32 4.67 -25.38
CA GLY A 27 -5.25 6.13 -25.52
C GLY A 27 -4.88 6.86 -24.23
N VAL A 28 -5.09 6.23 -23.07
CA VAL A 28 -4.69 6.79 -21.77
C VAL A 28 -3.18 6.98 -21.70
N TYR A 29 -2.39 6.09 -22.29
CA TYR A 29 -0.92 6.21 -22.30
C TYR A 29 -0.45 7.45 -23.03
N ASP A 30 -1.14 7.83 -24.12
CA ASP A 30 -0.82 9.07 -24.85
C ASP A 30 -1.15 10.31 -24.01
N MET A 31 -2.25 10.27 -23.22
CA MET A 31 -2.64 11.36 -22.34
C MET A 31 -1.63 11.59 -21.20
N ILE A 32 -1.03 10.55 -20.66
CA ILE A 32 -0.09 10.66 -19.53
C ILE A 32 1.36 10.90 -19.97
N LYS A 33 1.71 10.68 -21.25
CA LYS A 33 3.07 10.90 -21.78
C LYS A 33 3.71 12.22 -21.33
N PRO A 34 3.01 13.38 -21.32
CA PRO A 34 3.63 14.64 -20.92
C PRO A 34 4.05 14.70 -19.43
N VAL A 35 3.48 13.84 -18.58
CA VAL A 35 3.75 13.80 -17.13
C VAL A 35 4.58 12.60 -16.71
N VAL A 36 4.84 11.67 -17.61
CA VAL A 36 5.74 10.53 -17.37
C VAL A 36 7.18 11.02 -17.49
N LEU A 37 7.88 11.04 -16.36
CA LEU A 37 9.27 11.50 -16.30
C LEU A 37 10.25 10.44 -16.80
N ASN A 38 9.99 9.17 -16.51
CA ASN A 38 10.86 8.05 -16.87
C ASN A 38 10.04 6.79 -17.14
N ASN A 39 10.55 5.93 -17.99
CA ASN A 39 10.09 4.53 -18.12
C ASN A 39 11.00 3.65 -17.27
N ASN A 40 10.59 3.40 -16.04
CA ASN A 40 11.29 2.49 -15.15
C ASN A 40 10.64 1.11 -15.21
N GLU A 41 11.48 0.09 -15.28
CA GLU A 41 11.05 -1.28 -15.01
C GLU A 41 11.17 -1.53 -13.51
N PHE A 42 10.16 -2.16 -12.93
CA PHE A 42 10.11 -2.53 -11.53
C PHE A 42 9.95 -4.03 -11.42
N THR A 43 10.67 -4.64 -10.49
CA THR A 43 10.40 -6.03 -10.11
C THR A 43 9.08 -6.13 -9.33
N ASP A 44 8.48 -7.31 -9.30
CA ASP A 44 7.27 -7.54 -8.49
C ASP A 44 7.53 -7.25 -7.00
N GLU A 45 8.74 -7.57 -6.51
CA GLU A 45 9.16 -7.29 -5.14
C GLU A 45 9.20 -5.79 -4.86
N GLU A 46 9.81 -4.99 -5.73
CA GLU A 46 9.84 -3.53 -5.59
C GLU A 46 8.44 -2.91 -5.60
N ILE A 47 7.54 -3.42 -6.44
CA ILE A 47 6.15 -2.96 -6.48
C ILE A 47 5.46 -3.24 -5.15
N ILE A 48 5.61 -4.48 -4.62
CA ILE A 48 5.03 -4.87 -3.32
C ILE A 48 5.61 -4.02 -2.19
N GLU A 49 6.94 -3.89 -2.12
CA GLU A 49 7.60 -3.08 -1.08
C GLU A 49 7.14 -1.63 -1.13
N ARG A 50 7.11 -1.01 -2.31
CA ARG A 50 6.68 0.38 -2.49
C ARG A 50 5.21 0.64 -2.15
N MET A 51 4.36 -0.37 -2.22
CA MET A 51 2.96 -0.27 -1.78
C MET A 51 2.79 -0.57 -0.29
N MET A 52 3.47 -1.61 0.20
CA MET A 52 3.29 -2.08 1.57
C MET A 52 4.00 -1.20 2.60
N VAL A 53 5.20 -0.71 2.29
CA VAL A 53 5.99 0.09 3.26
C VAL A 53 5.24 1.34 3.72
N PRO A 54 4.78 2.25 2.84
CA PRO A 54 4.07 3.44 3.29
C PRO A 54 2.74 3.12 3.99
N LEU A 55 2.00 2.10 3.52
CA LEU A 55 0.77 1.66 4.16
C LEU A 55 1.02 1.19 5.61
N CYS A 56 2.04 0.36 5.80
CA CYS A 56 2.39 -0.16 7.12
C CYS A 56 2.89 0.95 8.07
N ILE A 57 3.78 1.83 7.59
CA ILE A 57 4.29 2.95 8.40
C ILE A 57 3.16 3.89 8.81
N GLU A 58 2.23 4.20 7.89
CA GLU A 58 1.09 5.05 8.20
C GLU A 58 0.15 4.40 9.23
N THR A 59 -0.02 3.09 9.16
CA THR A 59 -0.78 2.34 10.18
C THR A 59 -0.11 2.44 11.55
N VAL A 60 1.23 2.37 11.61
CA VAL A 60 1.97 2.58 12.87
C VAL A 60 1.76 4.00 13.39
N ARG A 61 1.81 5.02 12.52
CA ARG A 61 1.53 6.41 12.92
C ARG A 61 0.13 6.57 13.51
N CYS A 62 -0.88 5.97 12.88
CA CYS A 62 -2.24 5.98 13.41
C CYS A 62 -2.32 5.39 14.84
N LEU A 63 -1.54 4.35 15.12
CA LEU A 63 -1.47 3.76 16.45
C LEU A 63 -0.69 4.67 17.43
N GLU A 64 0.46 5.20 17.04
CA GLU A 64 1.30 6.09 17.86
C GLU A 64 0.60 7.42 18.18
N ASP A 65 -0.17 7.96 17.23
CA ASP A 65 -0.94 9.20 17.38
C ASP A 65 -2.27 8.99 18.13
N GLY A 66 -2.60 7.74 18.50
CA GLY A 66 -3.84 7.42 19.23
C GLY A 66 -5.11 7.57 18.39
N ILE A 67 -5.01 7.51 17.06
CA ILE A 67 -6.17 7.46 16.15
C ILE A 67 -6.93 6.14 16.35
N VAL A 68 -6.20 5.07 16.65
CA VAL A 68 -6.71 3.77 17.07
C VAL A 68 -6.04 3.38 18.39
N GLU A 69 -6.75 2.66 19.26
CA GLU A 69 -6.25 2.37 20.60
C GLU A 69 -5.32 1.17 20.64
N THR A 70 -5.51 0.21 19.74
CA THR A 70 -4.77 -1.05 19.76
C THR A 70 -4.29 -1.48 18.35
N ALA A 71 -3.22 -2.28 18.33
CA ALA A 71 -2.73 -2.89 17.10
C ALA A 71 -3.81 -3.77 16.42
N ALA A 72 -4.65 -4.44 17.20
CA ALA A 72 -5.73 -5.26 16.68
C ALA A 72 -6.79 -4.41 15.97
N GLU A 73 -7.16 -3.26 16.52
CA GLU A 73 -8.11 -2.33 15.90
C GLU A 73 -7.54 -1.76 14.60
N ALA A 74 -6.26 -1.39 14.57
CA ALA A 74 -5.59 -0.92 13.36
C ALA A 74 -5.68 -1.97 12.24
N ASP A 75 -5.28 -3.21 12.51
CA ASP A 75 -5.30 -4.28 11.53
C ASP A 75 -6.70 -4.65 11.07
N MET A 76 -7.68 -4.71 11.99
CA MET A 76 -9.09 -4.95 11.65
C MET A 76 -9.67 -3.82 10.82
N GLY A 77 -9.32 -2.57 11.14
CA GLY A 77 -9.72 -1.39 10.36
C GLY A 77 -9.26 -1.46 8.91
N LEU A 78 -8.03 -1.91 8.67
CA LEU A 78 -7.51 -2.12 7.31
C LEU A 78 -8.23 -3.26 6.56
N ILE A 79 -8.47 -4.39 7.23
CA ILE A 79 -9.12 -5.55 6.62
C ILE A 79 -10.55 -5.20 6.20
N PHE A 80 -11.34 -4.63 7.11
CA PHE A 80 -12.75 -4.32 6.82
C PHE A 80 -12.96 -2.98 6.13
N GLY A 81 -12.10 -1.99 6.35
CA GLY A 81 -12.26 -0.66 5.77
C GLY A 81 -11.77 -0.54 4.33
N ILE A 82 -10.63 -1.11 4.01
CA ILE A 82 -10.01 -0.97 2.68
C ILE A 82 -9.74 -2.29 1.97
N GLY A 83 -10.14 -3.43 2.56
CA GLY A 83 -9.97 -4.74 1.95
C GLY A 83 -8.52 -5.25 1.98
N PHE A 84 -7.75 -4.90 2.99
CA PHE A 84 -6.42 -5.48 3.19
C PHE A 84 -6.52 -7.01 3.23
N PRO A 85 -5.58 -7.76 2.61
CA PRO A 85 -5.68 -9.21 2.52
C PRO A 85 -5.79 -9.90 3.89
N PRO A 86 -6.93 -10.55 4.22
CA PRO A 86 -7.15 -11.11 5.56
C PRO A 86 -6.13 -12.19 5.94
N PHE A 87 -5.61 -12.93 4.96
CA PHE A 87 -4.61 -13.98 5.22
C PHE A 87 -3.27 -13.44 5.76
N ARG A 88 -2.99 -12.14 5.60
CA ARG A 88 -1.82 -11.48 6.17
C ARG A 88 -2.08 -10.94 7.58
N GLY A 89 -3.34 -10.92 8.01
CA GLY A 89 -3.73 -10.51 9.36
C GLY A 89 -3.73 -9.01 9.63
N GLY A 90 -3.31 -8.17 8.67
CA GLY A 90 -3.19 -6.72 8.79
C GLY A 90 -1.76 -6.21 8.61
N ALA A 91 -1.57 -4.90 8.63
CA ALA A 91 -0.29 -4.25 8.39
C ALA A 91 0.71 -4.45 9.54
N LEU A 92 0.25 -4.39 10.78
CA LEU A 92 1.11 -4.56 11.95
C LEU A 92 1.53 -6.02 12.15
N ARG A 93 0.62 -6.98 11.87
CA ARG A 93 0.99 -8.40 11.79
C ARG A 93 1.95 -8.69 10.64
N TYR A 94 1.80 -7.98 9.53
CA TYR A 94 2.72 -8.09 8.40
C TYR A 94 4.13 -7.65 8.81
N ILE A 95 4.27 -6.51 9.52
CA ILE A 95 5.56 -6.07 10.07
C ILE A 95 6.14 -7.14 11.02
N ASP A 96 5.33 -7.65 11.95
CA ASP A 96 5.77 -8.67 12.89
C ASP A 96 6.22 -9.97 12.22
N SER A 97 5.60 -10.34 11.09
CA SER A 97 5.95 -11.55 10.32
C SER A 97 7.29 -11.43 9.59
N ILE A 98 7.66 -10.22 9.19
CA ILE A 98 8.97 -9.92 8.57
C ILE A 98 10.02 -9.73 9.65
N GLY A 99 9.64 -9.17 10.78
CA GLY A 99 10.48 -8.63 11.82
C GLY A 99 10.75 -7.14 11.62
N ILE A 100 10.53 -6.36 12.68
CA ILE A 100 10.57 -4.90 12.59
C ILE A 100 11.94 -4.34 12.18
N GLU A 101 13.03 -5.00 12.55
CA GLU A 101 14.38 -4.62 12.13
C GLU A 101 14.53 -4.75 10.60
N GLU A 102 14.11 -5.89 10.04
CA GLU A 102 14.17 -6.14 8.60
C GLU A 102 13.21 -5.23 7.84
N PHE A 103 11.99 -5.02 8.37
CA PHE A 103 11.05 -4.07 7.79
C PHE A 103 11.63 -2.65 7.73
N ASN A 104 12.31 -2.19 8.78
CA ASN A 104 12.98 -0.88 8.77
C ASN A 104 14.07 -0.80 7.71
N LYS A 105 14.86 -1.87 7.50
CA LYS A 105 15.87 -1.92 6.43
C LYS A 105 15.23 -1.85 5.03
N ILE A 106 14.10 -2.54 4.84
CA ILE A 106 13.33 -2.45 3.58
C ILE A 106 12.86 -1.03 3.35
N ALA A 107 12.29 -0.38 4.38
CA ALA A 107 11.82 1.01 4.27
C ALA A 107 12.96 1.97 3.92
N ASP A 108 14.13 1.79 4.53
CA ASP A 108 15.31 2.63 4.30
C ASP A 108 15.82 2.59 2.85
N LYS A 109 15.58 1.50 2.11
CA LYS A 109 15.88 1.43 0.66
C LYS A 109 15.14 2.52 -0.14
N TYR A 110 14.00 2.97 0.36
CA TYR A 110 13.08 3.89 -0.31
C TYR A 110 13.04 5.28 0.35
N ALA A 111 13.95 5.59 1.27
CA ALA A 111 13.97 6.85 2.01
C ALA A 111 13.99 8.09 1.10
N ASP A 112 14.69 8.00 -0.03
CA ASP A 112 14.78 9.08 -1.04
C ASP A 112 13.43 9.38 -1.73
N LEU A 113 12.44 8.49 -1.62
CA LEU A 113 11.10 8.71 -2.17
C LEU A 113 10.23 9.60 -1.26
N GLY A 114 10.69 9.92 -0.06
CA GLY A 114 10.05 10.88 0.84
C GLY A 114 9.58 10.29 2.17
N ALA A 115 8.99 11.17 3.00
CA ALA A 115 8.65 10.89 4.39
C ALA A 115 7.70 9.71 4.63
N LEU A 116 6.91 9.31 3.62
CA LEU A 116 6.02 8.15 3.72
C LEU A 116 6.78 6.81 3.86
N TYR A 117 8.04 6.79 3.44
CA TYR A 117 8.92 5.63 3.56
C TYR A 117 9.83 5.67 4.79
N THR A 118 9.72 6.71 5.62
CA THR A 118 10.56 6.85 6.81
C THR A 118 9.92 6.19 8.02
N PRO A 119 10.50 5.11 8.57
CA PRO A 119 10.04 4.50 9.81
C PRO A 119 9.98 5.51 10.96
N THR A 120 9.00 5.34 11.85
CA THR A 120 8.86 6.19 13.04
C THR A 120 9.98 5.94 14.04
N GLU A 121 10.19 6.88 14.96
CA GLU A 121 11.13 6.68 16.08
C GLU A 121 10.71 5.49 16.95
N GLY A 122 9.39 5.29 17.16
CA GLY A 122 8.86 4.13 17.87
C GLY A 122 9.24 2.80 17.18
N MET A 123 9.14 2.73 15.86
CA MET A 123 9.58 1.55 15.09
C MET A 123 11.09 1.31 15.23
N ARG A 124 11.91 2.37 15.23
CA ARG A 124 13.37 2.27 15.46
C ARG A 124 13.68 1.76 16.85
N GLU A 125 12.96 2.22 17.87
CA GLU A 125 13.15 1.76 19.25
C GLU A 125 12.67 0.31 19.44
N MET A 126 11.55 -0.07 18.85
CA MET A 126 11.08 -1.46 18.85
C MET A 126 12.12 -2.41 18.23
N ALA A 127 12.78 -1.99 17.14
CA ALA A 127 13.84 -2.78 16.51
C ALA A 127 15.03 -3.03 17.45
N LYS A 128 15.45 -2.02 18.24
CA LYS A 128 16.53 -2.17 19.23
C LYS A 128 16.17 -3.12 20.37
N THR A 129 14.93 -3.13 20.77
CA THR A 129 14.43 -3.89 21.94
C THR A 129 13.87 -5.27 21.59
N GLY A 130 13.72 -5.57 20.29
CA GLY A 130 13.09 -6.80 19.81
C GLY A 130 11.58 -6.87 20.09
N LYS A 131 10.96 -5.74 20.40
CA LYS A 131 9.52 -5.65 20.71
C LYS A 131 8.67 -5.88 19.44
N LYS A 132 7.49 -6.47 19.64
CA LYS A 132 6.49 -6.71 18.59
C LYS A 132 5.20 -5.96 18.86
N PHE A 133 4.37 -5.79 17.83
CA PHE A 133 3.02 -5.24 17.98
C PHE A 133 2.07 -6.25 18.62
N PHE A 134 2.27 -7.52 18.33
CA PHE A 134 1.53 -8.64 18.93
C PHE A 134 2.54 -9.53 19.67
N GLY A 135 2.63 -9.33 20.95
CA GLY A 135 3.47 -10.10 21.87
C GLY A 135 2.77 -11.34 22.41
#